data_0b0923dbc86a0cee992b11b9cd340ae3
#
_entry.id   0b0923dbc86a0cee992b11b9cd340ae3
#
_cell.length_a   1.000
_cell.length_b   1.000
_cell.length_c   1.000
_cell.angle_alpha   90.00
_cell.angle_beta   90.00
_cell.angle_gamma   90.00
#
_symmetry.space_group_name_H-M   'P 1'
#
loop_
_entity.id
_entity.type
_entity.pdbx_description
1 polymer ?
#
loop_
_entity_poly.entity_id
_entity_poly.type
_entity_poly.pdbx_seq_one_letter_code
_entity_poly.pdbx_strand_id
1 'polypeptide(L)'
;MEKEKRTRGITDVLLILVITILAGTVLILACGASPMEAYGLFFRGIFGTPAGFAEIFVKACPLILTGLGCAVAYRTGFFNIGAEGQFYVGAMATTMVALNWTAVPGIPRIILSLVIGFLAGGVWALIAAVCKAKFNISEIIVTIMLNYIAINFLGYAVRSFLMDPEGNVPQSAKIDKAVQLGTLIRATRFDAGILIAIICVLVVWFFLEKTTMGYELKAVGLNKRGSTCNGISVMKNIVLSAFLSVGLSAVAGGIEVLAIQKKLLEGISSNCGYTAVLIALVAFNNPIGVFFVAVLYAAMQVGASSMQRQLGVPSAIVNILIGLVVVLILGRELFHFKKRQAKVGKGGNA
;
A
#
# COMPACT_ATOMS: atom_id res chain seq x y z
N MET A 1 -32.27 5.37 16.51
CA MET A 1 -31.38 4.25 16.07
C MET A 1 -30.23 4.73 15.20
N GLU A 2 -30.44 5.51 14.14
CA GLU A 2 -29.34 5.95 13.25
C GLU A 2 -28.44 7.04 13.89
N LYS A 3 -29.00 8.01 14.59
CA LYS A 3 -28.25 9.00 15.40
C LYS A 3 -27.39 8.34 16.48
N GLU A 4 -27.90 7.32 17.17
CA GLU A 4 -27.18 6.60 18.22
C GLU A 4 -26.00 5.76 17.68
N LYS A 5 -26.15 5.18 16.47
CA LYS A 5 -25.03 4.50 15.78
C LYS A 5 -23.94 5.48 15.36
N ARG A 6 -24.31 6.68 14.90
CA ARG A 6 -23.38 7.72 14.48
C ARG A 6 -22.61 8.31 15.67
N THR A 7 -23.30 8.56 16.80
CA THR A 7 -22.67 9.10 18.03
C THR A 7 -21.68 8.08 18.63
N ARG A 8 -22.04 6.80 18.69
CA ARG A 8 -21.14 5.73 19.16
C ARG A 8 -19.91 5.57 18.25
N GLY A 9 -20.07 5.77 16.95
CA GLY A 9 -18.94 5.75 16.01
C GLY A 9 -17.92 6.87 16.30
N ILE A 10 -18.39 8.06 16.63
CA ILE A 10 -17.54 9.21 16.96
C ILE A 10 -16.84 9.02 18.31
N THR A 11 -17.56 8.55 19.34
CA THR A 11 -16.96 8.30 20.66
C THR A 11 -15.87 7.25 20.62
N ASP A 12 -16.03 6.18 19.82
CA ASP A 12 -15.03 5.15 19.67
C ASP A 12 -13.76 5.65 18.95
N VAL A 13 -13.91 6.49 17.91
CA VAL A 13 -12.78 7.14 17.24
C VAL A 13 -12.02 8.07 18.17
N LEU A 14 -12.74 8.88 18.96
CA LEU A 14 -12.13 9.75 19.96
C LEU A 14 -11.37 8.96 21.03
N LEU A 15 -11.92 7.84 21.48
CA LEU A 15 -11.27 6.97 22.45
C LEU A 15 -9.98 6.36 21.89
N ILE A 16 -9.98 5.87 20.66
CA ILE A 16 -8.79 5.37 19.97
C ILE A 16 -7.74 6.47 19.89
N LEU A 17 -8.13 7.69 19.51
CA LEU A 17 -7.22 8.82 19.39
C LEU A 17 -6.60 9.20 20.75
N VAL A 18 -7.40 9.26 21.81
CA VAL A 18 -6.90 9.54 23.17
C VAL A 18 -5.92 8.47 23.65
N ILE A 19 -6.26 7.17 23.46
CA ILE A 19 -5.36 6.07 23.83
C ILE A 19 -4.04 6.18 23.05
N THR A 20 -4.10 6.50 21.77
CA THR A 20 -2.91 6.62 20.92
C THR A 20 -2.03 7.79 21.35
N ILE A 21 -2.62 8.94 21.67
CA ILE A 21 -1.88 10.11 22.19
C ILE A 21 -1.23 9.79 23.52
N LEU A 22 -1.96 9.16 24.44
CA LEU A 22 -1.42 8.77 25.76
C LEU A 22 -0.27 7.79 25.63
N ALA A 23 -0.42 6.75 24.81
CA ALA A 23 0.65 5.79 24.52
C ALA A 23 1.88 6.48 23.90
N GLY A 24 1.66 7.39 22.93
CA GLY A 24 2.72 8.18 22.34
C GLY A 24 3.45 9.06 23.35
N THR A 25 2.72 9.72 24.24
CA THR A 25 3.27 10.55 25.31
C THR A 25 4.19 9.71 26.21
N VAL A 26 3.72 8.52 26.63
CA VAL A 26 4.54 7.60 27.47
C VAL A 26 5.81 7.17 26.75
N LEU A 27 5.72 6.80 25.47
CA LEU A 27 6.87 6.39 24.68
C LEU A 27 7.88 7.52 24.46
N ILE A 28 7.41 8.75 24.20
CA ILE A 28 8.27 9.93 24.05
C ILE A 28 9.00 10.26 25.35
N LEU A 29 8.29 10.21 26.50
CA LEU A 29 8.90 10.38 27.81
C LEU A 29 9.94 9.31 28.11
N ALA A 30 9.67 8.06 27.75
CA ALA A 30 10.64 6.96 27.92
C ALA A 30 11.93 7.16 27.09
N CYS A 31 11.86 7.94 26.02
CA CYS A 31 13.04 8.34 25.23
C CYS A 31 13.73 9.60 25.78
N GLY A 32 13.29 10.15 26.91
CA GLY A 32 13.87 11.34 27.52
C GLY A 32 13.53 12.67 26.81
N ALA A 33 12.56 12.65 25.89
CA ALA A 33 12.15 13.85 25.16
C ALA A 33 10.88 14.48 25.76
N SER A 34 10.72 15.80 25.59
CA SER A 34 9.50 16.52 25.97
C SER A 34 8.35 16.20 25.00
N PRO A 35 7.20 15.67 25.48
CA PRO A 35 6.07 15.37 24.61
C PRO A 35 5.50 16.62 23.90
N MET A 36 5.49 17.75 24.60
CA MET A 36 4.99 19.02 24.06
C MET A 36 5.82 19.48 22.86
N GLU A 37 7.14 19.40 22.98
CA GLU A 37 8.08 19.74 21.91
C GLU A 37 8.00 18.72 20.77
N ALA A 38 7.93 17.43 21.09
CA ALA A 38 7.84 16.36 20.12
C ALA A 38 6.57 16.48 19.25
N TYR A 39 5.40 16.68 19.86
CA TYR A 39 4.16 16.90 19.12
C TYR A 39 4.19 18.22 18.33
N GLY A 40 4.79 19.28 18.89
CA GLY A 40 5.00 20.55 18.18
C GLY A 40 5.80 20.36 16.90
N LEU A 41 6.91 19.61 16.97
CA LEU A 41 7.75 19.29 15.82
C LEU A 41 7.08 18.32 14.83
N PHE A 42 6.26 17.40 15.33
CA PHE A 42 5.45 16.50 14.51
C PHE A 42 4.50 17.30 13.61
N PHE A 43 3.68 18.17 14.16
CA PHE A 43 2.75 18.98 13.38
C PHE A 43 3.46 20.03 12.51
N ARG A 44 4.57 20.59 12.99
CA ARG A 44 5.40 21.51 12.21
C ARG A 44 6.04 20.80 11.00
N GLY A 45 6.43 19.52 11.15
CA GLY A 45 6.95 18.70 10.06
C GLY A 45 5.90 18.47 8.95
N ILE A 46 4.63 18.34 9.34
CA ILE A 46 3.51 18.08 8.42
C ILE A 46 3.06 19.37 7.72
N PHE A 47 2.79 20.42 8.49
CA PHE A 47 2.12 21.64 8.03
C PHE A 47 3.02 22.88 8.00
N GLY A 48 4.21 22.83 8.59
CA GLY A 48 5.07 24.00 8.78
C GLY A 48 5.75 24.49 7.51
N THR A 49 5.87 23.67 6.47
CA THR A 49 6.51 24.04 5.21
C THR A 49 5.79 23.43 4.00
N PRO A 50 5.77 24.13 2.85
CA PRO A 50 5.21 23.55 1.61
C PRO A 50 5.91 22.26 1.19
N ALA A 51 7.21 22.12 1.48
CA ALA A 51 7.99 20.92 1.19
C ALA A 51 7.54 19.73 2.09
N GLY A 52 7.26 19.97 3.38
CA GLY A 52 6.72 18.95 4.29
C GLY A 52 5.35 18.45 3.84
N PHE A 53 4.48 19.38 3.45
CA PHE A 53 3.16 19.03 2.91
C PHE A 53 3.25 18.24 1.59
N ALA A 54 4.14 18.64 0.69
CA ALA A 54 4.40 17.93 -0.56
C ALA A 54 4.94 16.50 -0.32
N GLU A 55 5.83 16.32 0.67
CA GLU A 55 6.42 15.03 1.02
C GLU A 55 5.37 14.01 1.50
N ILE A 56 4.23 14.47 2.05
CA ILE A 56 3.12 13.57 2.39
C ILE A 56 2.61 12.85 1.15
N PHE A 57 2.38 13.55 0.06
CA PHE A 57 1.87 12.96 -1.17
C PHE A 57 2.90 12.10 -1.89
N VAL A 58 4.18 12.48 -1.80
CA VAL A 58 5.28 11.65 -2.31
C VAL A 58 5.30 10.28 -1.63
N LYS A 59 5.22 10.26 -0.29
CA LYS A 59 5.16 9.00 0.47
C LYS A 59 3.81 8.29 0.35
N ALA A 60 2.71 9.01 0.17
CA ALA A 60 1.39 8.42 0.01
C ALA A 60 1.22 7.71 -1.33
N CYS A 61 1.86 8.18 -2.39
CA CYS A 61 1.69 7.64 -3.74
C CYS A 61 1.90 6.12 -3.83
N PRO A 62 3.07 5.56 -3.43
CA PRO A 62 3.27 4.11 -3.46
C PRO A 62 2.33 3.36 -2.51
N LEU A 63 1.99 3.94 -1.35
CA LEU A 63 1.07 3.35 -0.38
C LEU A 63 -0.36 3.27 -0.92
N ILE A 64 -0.82 4.29 -1.65
CA ILE A 64 -2.14 4.31 -2.29
C ILE A 64 -2.22 3.18 -3.32
N LEU A 65 -1.28 3.11 -4.25
CA LEU A 65 -1.30 2.13 -5.34
C LEU A 65 -1.22 0.70 -4.82
N THR A 66 -0.29 0.44 -3.90
CA THR A 66 -0.13 -0.88 -3.30
C THR A 66 -1.34 -1.24 -2.43
N GLY A 67 -1.88 -0.28 -1.67
CA GLY A 67 -3.09 -0.45 -0.87
C GLY A 67 -4.34 -0.72 -1.71
N LEU A 68 -4.49 -0.07 -2.87
CA LEU A 68 -5.54 -0.38 -3.84
C LEU A 68 -5.41 -1.81 -4.35
N GLY A 69 -4.18 -2.24 -4.66
CA GLY A 69 -3.90 -3.62 -5.04
C GLY A 69 -4.39 -4.60 -3.96
N CYS A 70 -4.01 -4.41 -2.70
CA CYS A 70 -4.47 -5.23 -1.60
C CYS A 70 -6.00 -5.21 -1.46
N ALA A 71 -6.64 -4.03 -1.57
CA ALA A 71 -8.09 -3.90 -1.48
C ALA A 71 -8.83 -4.68 -2.57
N VAL A 72 -8.32 -4.70 -3.82
CA VAL A 72 -8.89 -5.50 -4.92
C VAL A 72 -8.82 -6.99 -4.63
N ALA A 73 -7.65 -7.49 -4.16
CA ALA A 73 -7.49 -8.90 -3.82
C ALA A 73 -8.41 -9.33 -2.68
N TYR A 74 -8.51 -8.53 -1.64
CA TYR A 74 -9.32 -8.86 -0.45
C TYR A 74 -10.82 -8.89 -0.73
N ARG A 75 -11.30 -8.20 -1.78
CA ARG A 75 -12.70 -8.29 -2.21
C ARG A 75 -13.10 -9.69 -2.67
N THR A 76 -12.17 -10.50 -3.18
CA THR A 76 -12.42 -11.91 -3.55
C THR A 76 -12.13 -12.92 -2.44
N GLY A 77 -11.69 -12.44 -1.27
CA GLY A 77 -11.18 -13.28 -0.20
C GLY A 77 -9.81 -13.89 -0.51
N PHE A 78 -9.06 -13.34 -1.47
CA PHE A 78 -7.67 -13.68 -1.73
C PHE A 78 -6.76 -12.77 -0.89
N PHE A 79 -6.21 -13.31 0.20
CA PHE A 79 -5.34 -12.55 1.10
C PHE A 79 -3.93 -12.44 0.55
N ASN A 80 -3.69 -11.39 -0.23
CA ASN A 80 -2.38 -11.08 -0.79
C ASN A 80 -1.52 -10.33 0.23
N ILE A 81 -0.52 -10.99 0.82
CA ILE A 81 0.53 -10.37 1.65
C ILE A 81 1.83 -10.19 0.83
N GLY A 82 1.78 -10.55 -0.44
CA GLY A 82 2.90 -10.51 -1.40
C GLY A 82 3.18 -9.14 -1.99
N ALA A 83 2.46 -8.10 -1.58
CA ALA A 83 2.56 -6.76 -2.15
C ALA A 83 3.99 -6.17 -2.12
N GLU A 84 4.78 -6.56 -1.13
CA GLU A 84 6.19 -6.17 -1.00
C GLU A 84 7.02 -6.71 -2.18
N GLY A 85 7.03 -8.02 -2.41
CA GLY A 85 7.78 -8.63 -3.51
C GLY A 85 7.28 -8.19 -4.88
N GLN A 86 5.99 -7.95 -5.01
CA GLN A 86 5.35 -7.47 -6.23
C GLN A 86 5.80 -6.07 -6.61
N PHE A 87 5.97 -5.20 -5.62
CA PHE A 87 6.58 -3.88 -5.76
C PHE A 87 8.00 -3.99 -6.32
N TYR A 88 8.82 -4.92 -5.78
CA TYR A 88 10.19 -5.16 -6.26
C TYR A 88 10.23 -5.68 -7.70
N VAL A 89 9.36 -6.62 -8.06
CA VAL A 89 9.26 -7.15 -9.45
C VAL A 89 8.89 -6.03 -10.41
N GLY A 90 7.92 -5.18 -10.04
CA GLY A 90 7.51 -4.03 -10.84
C GLY A 90 8.65 -3.01 -10.99
N ALA A 91 9.35 -2.69 -9.91
CA ALA A 91 10.50 -1.79 -9.92
C ALA A 91 11.61 -2.30 -10.87
N MET A 92 11.95 -3.61 -10.80
CA MET A 92 12.94 -4.22 -11.69
C MET A 92 12.53 -4.16 -13.16
N ALA A 93 11.30 -4.61 -13.48
CA ALA A 93 10.81 -4.64 -14.86
C ALA A 93 10.74 -3.23 -15.46
N THR A 94 10.24 -2.26 -14.69
CA THR A 94 10.21 -0.84 -15.09
C THR A 94 11.61 -0.31 -15.36
N THR A 95 12.59 -0.61 -14.50
CA THR A 95 13.98 -0.19 -14.65
C THR A 95 14.62 -0.78 -15.89
N MET A 96 14.40 -2.07 -16.17
CA MET A 96 14.93 -2.74 -17.36
C MET A 96 14.46 -2.07 -18.65
N VAL A 97 13.17 -1.71 -18.73
CA VAL A 97 12.63 -1.00 -19.91
C VAL A 97 13.18 0.43 -19.96
N ALA A 98 13.20 1.13 -18.82
CA ALA A 98 13.65 2.51 -18.74
C ALA A 98 15.14 2.68 -19.14
N LEU A 99 15.99 1.72 -18.86
CA LEU A 99 17.41 1.77 -19.21
C LEU A 99 17.70 1.27 -20.62
N ASN A 100 17.09 0.16 -21.07
CA ASN A 100 17.49 -0.52 -22.30
C ASN A 100 16.76 -0.06 -23.56
N TRP A 101 15.52 0.44 -23.47
CA TRP A 101 14.72 0.79 -24.65
C TRP A 101 14.90 2.25 -25.06
N THR A 102 16.13 2.62 -25.35
CA THR A 102 16.53 4.00 -25.73
C THR A 102 15.93 4.48 -27.06
N ALA A 103 15.52 3.57 -27.94
CA ALA A 103 14.85 3.91 -29.18
C ALA A 103 13.46 4.55 -29.01
N VAL A 104 12.80 4.35 -27.83
CA VAL A 104 11.50 4.93 -27.51
C VAL A 104 11.70 6.25 -26.75
N PRO A 105 11.16 7.38 -27.24
CA PRO A 105 11.39 8.68 -26.59
C PRO A 105 10.53 8.87 -25.33
N GLY A 106 11.05 9.65 -24.38
CA GLY A 106 10.43 10.27 -23.20
C GLY A 106 9.11 9.67 -22.67
N ILE A 107 7.99 10.36 -22.86
CA ILE A 107 6.69 9.97 -22.29
C ILE A 107 6.21 8.57 -22.74
N PRO A 108 6.25 8.17 -24.01
CA PRO A 108 5.93 6.82 -24.42
C PRO A 108 6.74 5.74 -23.72
N ARG A 109 8.02 5.99 -23.42
CA ARG A 109 8.90 5.06 -22.69
C ARG A 109 8.50 4.98 -21.23
N ILE A 110 8.08 6.07 -20.58
CA ILE A 110 7.51 6.06 -19.22
C ILE A 110 6.27 5.15 -19.17
N ILE A 111 5.32 5.37 -20.08
CA ILE A 111 4.08 4.59 -20.13
C ILE A 111 4.40 3.12 -20.36
N LEU A 112 5.26 2.82 -21.33
CA LEU A 112 5.67 1.44 -21.65
C LEU A 112 6.35 0.77 -20.47
N SER A 113 7.24 1.48 -19.76
CA SER A 113 7.92 0.97 -18.56
C SER A 113 6.92 0.60 -17.45
N LEU A 114 5.93 1.46 -17.20
CA LEU A 114 4.89 1.21 -16.21
C LEU A 114 3.95 0.07 -16.62
N VAL A 115 3.58 -0.02 -17.91
CA VAL A 115 2.74 -1.10 -18.44
C VAL A 115 3.47 -2.44 -18.33
N ILE A 116 4.75 -2.50 -18.69
CA ILE A 116 5.54 -3.74 -18.56
C ILE A 116 5.76 -4.08 -17.09
N GLY A 117 5.99 -3.09 -16.22
CA GLY A 117 6.02 -3.28 -14.78
C GLY A 117 4.72 -3.89 -14.26
N PHE A 118 3.56 -3.36 -14.65
CA PHE A 118 2.24 -3.89 -14.32
C PHE A 118 2.07 -5.35 -14.78
N LEU A 119 2.43 -5.65 -16.03
CA LEU A 119 2.31 -7.00 -16.59
C LEU A 119 3.26 -7.99 -15.91
N ALA A 120 4.50 -7.61 -15.65
CA ALA A 120 5.48 -8.45 -14.95
C ALA A 120 5.00 -8.78 -13.53
N GLY A 121 4.50 -7.80 -12.80
CA GLY A 121 3.86 -8.02 -11.51
C GLY A 121 2.64 -8.94 -11.63
N GLY A 122 1.76 -8.68 -12.59
CA GLY A 122 0.58 -9.51 -12.83
C GLY A 122 0.94 -10.98 -13.11
N VAL A 123 1.96 -11.22 -13.92
CA VAL A 123 2.48 -12.60 -14.18
C VAL A 123 3.04 -13.21 -12.89
N TRP A 124 3.76 -12.44 -12.08
CA TRP A 124 4.27 -12.90 -10.78
C TRP A 124 3.14 -13.36 -9.85
N ALA A 125 2.00 -12.66 -9.88
CA ALA A 125 0.81 -13.04 -9.13
C ALA A 125 0.24 -14.39 -9.49
N LEU A 126 0.35 -14.79 -10.77
CA LEU A 126 -0.24 -16.03 -11.25
C LEU A 126 0.30 -17.24 -10.51
N ILE A 127 1.53 -17.21 -10.01
CA ILE A 127 2.12 -18.28 -9.21
C ILE A 127 1.26 -18.55 -7.98
N ALA A 128 0.99 -17.52 -7.16
CA ALA A 128 0.18 -17.67 -5.95
C ALA A 128 -1.31 -17.94 -6.28
N ALA A 129 -1.84 -17.30 -7.31
CA ALA A 129 -3.22 -17.46 -7.74
C ALA A 129 -3.51 -18.90 -8.22
N VAL A 130 -2.62 -19.49 -9.02
CA VAL A 130 -2.72 -20.86 -9.48
C VAL A 130 -2.56 -21.85 -8.33
N CYS A 131 -1.57 -21.64 -7.44
CA CYS A 131 -1.40 -22.45 -6.24
C CYS A 131 -2.68 -22.48 -5.40
N LYS A 132 -3.33 -21.32 -5.22
CA LYS A 132 -4.59 -21.23 -4.50
C LYS A 132 -5.76 -21.89 -5.25
N ALA A 133 -5.93 -21.53 -6.52
CA ALA A 133 -7.12 -21.93 -7.28
C ALA A 133 -7.11 -23.42 -7.67
N LYS A 134 -5.93 -23.99 -8.01
CA LYS A 134 -5.81 -25.37 -8.49
C LYS A 134 -5.44 -26.36 -7.38
N PHE A 135 -4.56 -25.96 -6.47
CA PHE A 135 -4.01 -26.86 -5.43
C PHE A 135 -4.55 -26.56 -4.04
N ASN A 136 -5.37 -25.52 -3.88
CA ASN A 136 -5.90 -25.04 -2.60
C ASN A 136 -4.83 -24.78 -1.53
N ILE A 137 -3.60 -24.42 -1.98
CA ILE A 137 -2.50 -24.05 -1.09
C ILE A 137 -2.80 -22.66 -0.51
N SER A 138 -2.35 -22.40 0.72
CA SER A 138 -2.53 -21.10 1.38
C SER A 138 -1.84 -19.98 0.59
N GLU A 139 -2.60 -19.04 0.08
CA GLU A 139 -2.10 -17.85 -0.62
C GLU A 139 -1.18 -17.00 0.23
N ILE A 140 -1.44 -16.94 1.55
CA ILE A 140 -0.63 -16.19 2.51
C ILE A 140 0.82 -16.71 2.51
N ILE A 141 0.98 -18.03 2.63
CA ILE A 141 2.31 -18.66 2.67
C ILE A 141 3.04 -18.45 1.34
N VAL A 142 2.36 -18.72 0.22
CA VAL A 142 2.97 -18.58 -1.11
C VAL A 142 3.38 -17.13 -1.37
N THR A 143 2.51 -16.16 -1.08
CA THR A 143 2.82 -14.75 -1.33
C THR A 143 3.95 -14.22 -0.45
N ILE A 144 4.05 -14.65 0.82
CA ILE A 144 5.18 -14.30 1.69
C ILE A 144 6.49 -14.91 1.16
N MET A 145 6.48 -16.18 0.74
CA MET A 145 7.69 -16.81 0.16
C MET A 145 8.14 -16.10 -1.12
N LEU A 146 7.19 -15.71 -1.98
CA LEU A 146 7.46 -14.94 -3.18
C LEU A 146 8.04 -13.55 -2.89
N ASN A 147 7.71 -12.92 -1.74
CA ASN A 147 8.36 -11.68 -1.31
C ASN A 147 9.87 -11.87 -1.12
N TYR A 148 10.25 -12.90 -0.36
CA TYR A 148 11.68 -13.18 -0.11
C TYR A 148 12.43 -13.48 -1.41
N ILE A 149 11.81 -14.21 -2.34
CA ILE A 149 12.42 -14.51 -3.65
C ILE A 149 12.60 -13.20 -4.43
N ALA A 150 11.59 -12.34 -4.51
CA ALA A 150 11.66 -11.08 -5.26
C ALA A 150 12.68 -10.10 -4.67
N ILE A 151 12.74 -9.97 -3.33
CA ILE A 151 13.69 -9.10 -2.63
C ILE A 151 15.12 -9.56 -2.89
N ASN A 152 15.41 -10.86 -2.71
CA ASN A 152 16.74 -11.39 -2.94
C ASN A 152 17.13 -11.38 -4.44
N PHE A 153 16.16 -11.59 -5.34
CA PHE A 153 16.38 -11.49 -6.77
C PHE A 153 16.73 -10.08 -7.20
N LEU A 154 16.08 -9.04 -6.64
CA LEU A 154 16.48 -7.65 -6.85
C LEU A 154 17.90 -7.41 -6.35
N GLY A 155 18.24 -7.89 -5.14
CA GLY A 155 19.59 -7.79 -4.59
C GLY A 155 20.66 -8.43 -5.50
N TYR A 156 20.35 -9.59 -6.10
CA TYR A 156 21.20 -10.20 -7.11
C TYR A 156 21.28 -9.34 -8.38
N ALA A 157 20.14 -8.84 -8.88
CA ALA A 157 20.07 -8.09 -10.12
C ALA A 157 20.92 -6.80 -10.07
N VAL A 158 20.86 -6.04 -8.96
CA VAL A 158 21.62 -4.80 -8.81
C VAL A 158 23.12 -5.01 -8.52
N ARG A 159 23.53 -6.26 -8.24
CA ARG A 159 24.94 -6.65 -8.10
C ARG A 159 25.50 -7.35 -9.36
N SER A 160 24.63 -7.68 -10.33
CA SER A 160 25.03 -8.38 -11.55
C SER A 160 24.63 -7.60 -12.80
N PHE A 161 23.56 -8.02 -13.49
CA PHE A 161 23.20 -7.50 -14.81
C PHE A 161 22.53 -6.12 -14.83
N LEU A 162 22.04 -5.61 -13.69
CA LEU A 162 21.50 -4.24 -13.55
C LEU A 162 22.45 -3.32 -12.78
N MET A 163 23.64 -3.79 -12.44
CA MET A 163 24.63 -2.96 -11.75
C MET A 163 25.07 -1.80 -12.64
N ASP A 164 25.25 -0.63 -12.04
CA ASP A 164 25.84 0.54 -12.71
C ASP A 164 27.28 0.23 -13.10
N PRO A 165 27.65 0.24 -14.40
CA PRO A 165 29.00 -0.05 -14.86
C PRO A 165 30.06 0.89 -14.28
N GLU A 166 29.71 2.12 -13.95
CA GLU A 166 30.61 3.13 -13.39
C GLU A 166 30.57 3.20 -11.86
N GLY A 167 29.69 2.41 -11.22
CA GLY A 167 29.40 2.46 -9.79
C GLY A 167 30.03 1.32 -8.99
N ASN A 168 30.46 1.63 -7.74
CA ASN A 168 30.94 0.65 -6.76
C ASN A 168 29.86 0.24 -5.73
N VAL A 169 28.63 0.71 -5.90
CA VAL A 169 27.52 0.47 -4.97
C VAL A 169 26.48 -0.41 -5.67
N PRO A 170 25.83 -1.38 -4.97
CA PRO A 170 24.82 -2.23 -5.56
C PRO A 170 23.54 -1.46 -5.90
N GLN A 171 23.53 -0.83 -7.05
CA GLN A 171 22.42 -0.05 -7.61
C GLN A 171 22.49 -0.04 -9.14
N SER A 172 21.37 0.27 -9.80
CA SER A 172 21.37 0.43 -11.25
C SER A 172 21.95 1.78 -11.67
N ALA A 173 22.31 1.88 -12.95
CA ALA A 173 22.56 3.18 -13.58
C ALA A 173 21.36 4.11 -13.38
N LYS A 174 21.66 5.43 -13.38
CA LYS A 174 20.64 6.46 -13.24
C LYS A 174 19.76 6.52 -14.48
N ILE A 175 18.46 6.56 -14.28
CA ILE A 175 17.48 6.69 -15.36
C ILE A 175 17.61 8.06 -16.01
N ASP A 176 17.56 8.09 -17.34
CA ASP A 176 17.57 9.30 -18.17
C ASP A 176 16.51 10.29 -17.71
N LYS A 177 16.88 11.58 -17.69
CA LYS A 177 15.96 12.68 -17.33
C LYS A 177 14.69 12.70 -18.19
N ALA A 178 14.78 12.28 -19.46
CA ALA A 178 13.65 12.20 -20.38
C ALA A 178 12.59 11.14 -19.98
N VAL A 179 12.99 10.16 -19.16
CA VAL A 179 12.14 9.05 -18.70
C VAL A 179 11.79 9.17 -17.22
N GLN A 180 12.25 10.22 -16.56
CA GLN A 180 11.85 10.53 -15.19
C GLN A 180 10.47 11.18 -15.17
N LEU A 181 9.63 10.78 -14.21
CA LEU A 181 8.39 11.50 -13.93
C LEU A 181 8.74 12.90 -13.40
N GLY A 182 8.23 13.92 -14.08
CA GLY A 182 8.53 15.31 -13.77
C GLY A 182 7.99 15.73 -12.41
N THR A 183 8.71 16.65 -11.74
CA THR A 183 8.21 17.30 -10.53
C THR A 183 7.18 18.36 -10.89
N LEU A 184 6.02 18.33 -10.22
CA LEU A 184 4.91 19.26 -10.44
C LEU A 184 5.13 20.61 -9.76
N ILE A 185 5.81 20.62 -8.62
CA ILE A 185 6.10 21.83 -7.84
C ILE A 185 7.62 21.99 -7.76
N ARG A 186 8.14 23.10 -8.29
CA ARG A 186 9.56 23.45 -8.21
C ARG A 186 10.04 23.49 -6.76
N ALA A 187 11.27 23.06 -6.52
CA ALA A 187 11.90 22.97 -5.20
C ALA A 187 11.25 21.95 -4.22
N THR A 188 10.35 21.08 -4.68
CA THR A 188 9.81 19.97 -3.91
C THR A 188 10.04 18.64 -4.64
N ARG A 189 9.81 17.52 -3.94
CA ARG A 189 9.84 16.18 -4.54
C ARG A 189 8.47 15.74 -5.05
N PHE A 190 7.50 16.66 -5.08
CA PHE A 190 6.12 16.37 -5.53
C PHE A 190 6.10 16.09 -7.04
N ASP A 191 5.90 14.85 -7.39
CA ASP A 191 5.99 14.33 -8.75
C ASP A 191 4.63 13.97 -9.36
N ALA A 192 4.62 13.69 -10.65
CA ALA A 192 3.42 13.32 -11.39
C ALA A 192 2.86 11.93 -10.99
N GLY A 193 3.59 11.12 -10.22
CA GLY A 193 3.13 9.81 -9.75
C GLY A 193 1.84 9.90 -8.91
N ILE A 194 1.67 10.98 -8.15
CA ILE A 194 0.44 11.19 -7.37
C ILE A 194 -0.81 11.33 -8.26
N LEU A 195 -0.68 11.94 -9.44
CA LEU A 195 -1.79 12.04 -10.39
C LEU A 195 -2.17 10.66 -10.89
N ILE A 196 -1.18 9.81 -11.18
CA ILE A 196 -1.40 8.42 -11.57
C ILE A 196 -2.11 7.67 -10.43
N ALA A 197 -1.67 7.85 -9.18
CA ALA A 197 -2.30 7.22 -8.02
C ALA A 197 -3.77 7.65 -7.87
N ILE A 198 -4.08 8.94 -8.01
CA ILE A 198 -5.46 9.46 -7.93
C ILE A 198 -6.33 8.88 -9.07
N ILE A 199 -5.81 8.84 -10.29
CA ILE A 199 -6.51 8.22 -11.42
C ILE A 199 -6.77 6.74 -11.13
N CYS A 200 -5.79 6.00 -10.60
CA CYS A 200 -5.97 4.61 -10.21
C CYS A 200 -7.03 4.43 -9.11
N VAL A 201 -7.11 5.34 -8.12
CA VAL A 201 -8.19 5.32 -7.11
C VAL A 201 -9.56 5.39 -7.78
N LEU A 202 -9.75 6.34 -8.70
CA LEU A 202 -11.02 6.53 -9.40
C LEU A 202 -11.35 5.34 -10.31
N VAL A 203 -10.37 4.83 -11.05
CA VAL A 203 -10.54 3.66 -11.93
C VAL A 203 -10.88 2.42 -11.13
N VAL A 204 -10.17 2.14 -10.04
CA VAL A 204 -10.43 0.98 -9.18
C VAL A 204 -11.77 1.11 -8.47
N TRP A 205 -12.12 2.31 -8.00
CA TRP A 205 -13.43 2.57 -7.41
C TRP A 205 -14.55 2.30 -8.43
N PHE A 206 -14.43 2.85 -9.64
CA PHE A 206 -15.41 2.62 -10.72
C PHE A 206 -15.49 1.14 -11.08
N PHE A 207 -14.34 0.47 -11.22
CA PHE A 207 -14.27 -0.96 -11.53
C PHE A 207 -14.99 -1.80 -10.48
N LEU A 208 -14.70 -1.58 -9.19
CA LEU A 208 -15.25 -2.40 -8.10
C LEU A 208 -16.74 -2.13 -7.81
N GLU A 209 -17.21 -0.88 -7.98
CA GLU A 209 -18.57 -0.50 -7.57
C GLU A 209 -19.55 -0.34 -8.74
N LYS A 210 -19.04 -0.22 -9.98
CA LYS A 210 -19.88 0.10 -11.15
C LYS A 210 -19.83 -0.93 -12.28
N THR A 211 -19.00 -1.99 -12.17
CA THR A 211 -18.88 -3.00 -13.21
C THR A 211 -19.40 -4.36 -12.77
N THR A 212 -19.80 -5.19 -13.74
CA THR A 212 -20.21 -6.59 -13.51
C THR A 212 -19.06 -7.43 -12.93
N MET A 213 -17.81 -7.20 -13.40
CA MET A 213 -16.64 -7.87 -12.88
C MET A 213 -16.40 -7.53 -11.40
N GLY A 214 -16.54 -6.25 -11.00
CA GLY A 214 -16.45 -5.85 -9.59
C GLY A 214 -17.50 -6.50 -8.72
N TYR A 215 -18.73 -6.65 -9.24
CA TYR A 215 -19.79 -7.40 -8.57
C TYR A 215 -19.42 -8.89 -8.40
N GLU A 216 -18.92 -9.54 -9.45
CA GLU A 216 -18.48 -10.94 -9.38
C GLU A 216 -17.37 -11.16 -8.34
N LEU A 217 -16.35 -10.25 -8.31
CA LEU A 217 -15.29 -10.30 -7.32
C LEU A 217 -15.85 -10.26 -5.89
N LYS A 218 -16.78 -9.36 -5.63
CA LYS A 218 -17.43 -9.21 -4.33
C LYS A 218 -18.30 -10.44 -3.98
N ALA A 219 -19.05 -10.98 -4.94
CA ALA A 219 -19.87 -12.16 -4.76
C ALA A 219 -19.02 -13.39 -4.37
N VAL A 220 -17.90 -13.61 -5.07
CA VAL A 220 -16.94 -14.69 -4.79
C VAL A 220 -16.35 -14.55 -3.38
N GLY A 221 -16.02 -13.34 -2.94
CA GLY A 221 -15.50 -13.10 -1.61
C GLY A 221 -16.51 -13.36 -0.50
N LEU A 222 -17.79 -13.09 -0.74
CA LEU A 222 -18.85 -13.31 0.24
C LEU A 222 -19.23 -14.79 0.36
N ASN A 223 -19.42 -15.49 -0.77
CA ASN A 223 -19.80 -16.90 -0.78
C ASN A 223 -19.39 -17.61 -2.06
N LYS A 224 -18.29 -18.35 -2.02
CA LYS A 224 -17.77 -19.10 -3.17
C LYS A 224 -18.76 -20.11 -3.73
N ARG A 225 -19.47 -20.87 -2.87
CA ARG A 225 -20.45 -21.88 -3.31
C ARG A 225 -21.67 -21.21 -3.96
N GLY A 226 -22.22 -20.18 -3.33
CA GLY A 226 -23.34 -19.42 -3.90
C GLY A 226 -22.99 -18.78 -5.23
N SER A 227 -21.77 -18.27 -5.40
CA SER A 227 -21.27 -17.71 -6.66
C SER A 227 -21.23 -18.77 -7.76
N THR A 228 -20.74 -19.97 -7.47
CA THR A 228 -20.71 -21.09 -8.43
C THR A 228 -22.13 -21.50 -8.85
N CYS A 229 -23.10 -21.56 -7.94
CA CYS A 229 -24.50 -21.86 -8.26
C CYS A 229 -25.13 -20.81 -9.19
N ASN A 230 -24.66 -19.56 -9.13
CA ASN A 230 -25.09 -18.47 -10.02
C ASN A 230 -24.24 -18.35 -11.30
N GLY A 231 -23.44 -19.36 -11.65
CA GLY A 231 -22.62 -19.38 -12.87
C GLY A 231 -21.36 -18.51 -12.83
N ILE A 232 -20.99 -17.94 -11.67
CA ILE A 232 -19.79 -17.12 -11.52
C ILE A 232 -18.56 -18.03 -11.32
N SER A 233 -17.57 -17.90 -12.20
CA SER A 233 -16.32 -18.67 -12.11
C SER A 233 -15.42 -18.16 -10.98
N VAL A 234 -15.36 -18.90 -9.87
CA VAL A 234 -14.51 -18.57 -8.71
C VAL A 234 -13.04 -18.49 -9.09
N MET A 235 -12.54 -19.45 -9.89
CA MET A 235 -11.14 -19.49 -10.32
C MET A 235 -10.76 -18.27 -11.13
N LYS A 236 -11.59 -17.93 -12.15
CA LYS A 236 -11.36 -16.74 -13.01
C LYS A 236 -11.27 -15.46 -12.17
N ASN A 237 -12.18 -15.28 -11.23
CA ASN A 237 -12.24 -14.09 -10.39
C ASN A 237 -11.07 -14.00 -9.39
N ILE A 238 -10.62 -15.11 -8.80
CA ILE A 238 -9.40 -15.12 -7.96
C ILE A 238 -8.17 -14.74 -8.79
N VAL A 239 -7.98 -15.34 -9.97
CA VAL A 239 -6.85 -15.05 -10.84
C VAL A 239 -6.87 -13.59 -11.30
N LEU A 240 -8.04 -13.08 -11.72
CA LEU A 240 -8.19 -11.69 -12.14
C LEU A 240 -7.88 -10.71 -11.01
N SER A 241 -8.43 -10.95 -9.82
CA SER A 241 -8.17 -10.08 -8.66
C SER A 241 -6.70 -10.09 -8.24
N ALA A 242 -6.05 -11.27 -8.27
CA ALA A 242 -4.63 -11.39 -8.01
C ALA A 242 -3.81 -10.63 -9.05
N PHE A 243 -4.10 -10.79 -10.34
CA PHE A 243 -3.41 -10.10 -11.44
C PHE A 243 -3.50 -8.57 -11.30
N LEU A 244 -4.70 -8.04 -11.08
CA LEU A 244 -4.93 -6.59 -10.92
C LEU A 244 -4.27 -6.06 -9.64
N SER A 245 -4.38 -6.80 -8.53
CA SER A 245 -3.76 -6.47 -7.25
C SER A 245 -2.25 -6.29 -7.39
N VAL A 246 -1.62 -7.27 -8.01
CA VAL A 246 -0.16 -7.31 -8.14
C VAL A 246 0.33 -6.30 -9.16
N GLY A 247 -0.40 -6.12 -10.26
CA GLY A 247 -0.10 -5.10 -11.25
C GLY A 247 -0.07 -3.69 -10.64
N LEU A 248 -1.04 -3.34 -9.77
CA LEU A 248 -1.06 -2.04 -9.08
C LEU A 248 0.14 -1.87 -8.13
N SER A 249 0.49 -2.91 -7.38
CA SER A 249 1.67 -2.90 -6.51
C SER A 249 2.97 -2.75 -7.31
N ALA A 250 3.04 -3.38 -8.48
CA ALA A 250 4.18 -3.27 -9.39
C ALA A 250 4.32 -1.88 -10.00
N VAL A 251 3.20 -1.22 -10.35
CA VAL A 251 3.20 0.19 -10.80
C VAL A 251 3.72 1.11 -9.71
N ALA A 252 3.37 0.85 -8.43
CA ALA A 252 3.92 1.61 -7.30
C ALA A 252 5.45 1.54 -7.26
N GLY A 253 6.02 0.34 -7.44
CA GLY A 253 7.47 0.15 -7.54
C GLY A 253 8.08 0.85 -8.75
N GLY A 254 7.40 0.83 -9.90
CA GLY A 254 7.82 1.55 -11.09
C GLY A 254 7.85 3.07 -10.89
N ILE A 255 6.82 3.65 -10.26
CA ILE A 255 6.78 5.09 -9.95
C ILE A 255 7.88 5.47 -8.96
N GLU A 256 8.13 4.65 -7.93
CA GLU A 256 9.22 4.89 -6.98
C GLU A 256 10.57 5.04 -7.70
N VAL A 257 10.83 4.17 -8.69
CA VAL A 257 12.05 4.23 -9.50
C VAL A 257 12.07 5.44 -10.45
N LEU A 258 10.97 5.72 -11.16
CA LEU A 258 10.95 6.76 -12.19
C LEU A 258 10.84 8.19 -11.64
N ALA A 259 10.21 8.34 -10.46
CA ALA A 259 9.96 9.65 -9.87
C ALA A 259 10.94 10.00 -8.75
N ILE A 260 11.09 9.10 -7.77
CA ILE A 260 11.70 9.43 -6.47
C ILE A 260 13.16 9.06 -6.44
N GLN A 261 13.49 7.77 -6.64
CA GLN A 261 14.86 7.27 -6.50
C GLN A 261 15.72 7.51 -7.75
N LYS A 262 15.08 7.50 -8.94
CA LYS A 262 15.73 7.70 -10.26
C LYS A 262 16.77 6.63 -10.60
N LYS A 263 16.78 5.55 -9.84
CA LYS A 263 17.64 4.36 -9.95
C LYS A 263 17.02 3.22 -9.15
N LEU A 264 17.38 2.00 -9.48
CA LEU A 264 16.99 0.82 -8.72
C LEU A 264 18.05 0.55 -7.64
N LEU A 265 17.62 0.33 -6.41
CA LEU A 265 18.49 0.04 -5.28
C LEU A 265 17.82 -0.95 -4.30
N GLU A 266 18.61 -1.61 -3.49
CA GLU A 266 18.09 -2.49 -2.44
C GLU A 266 17.29 -1.68 -1.39
N GLY A 267 16.24 -2.31 -0.85
CA GLY A 267 15.40 -1.67 0.17
C GLY A 267 14.51 -0.54 -0.36
N ILE A 268 14.34 -0.40 -1.67
CA ILE A 268 13.62 0.69 -2.34
C ILE A 268 12.17 0.86 -1.84
N SER A 269 11.50 -0.24 -1.44
CA SER A 269 10.10 -0.19 -0.97
C SER A 269 9.93 0.38 0.42
N SER A 270 10.98 0.34 1.27
CA SER A 270 10.91 0.72 2.69
C SER A 270 9.72 0.06 3.43
N ASN A 271 9.42 -1.21 3.14
CA ASN A 271 8.29 -1.99 3.67
C ASN A 271 6.90 -1.45 3.27
N CYS A 272 6.81 -0.74 2.15
CA CYS A 272 5.56 -0.19 1.63
C CYS A 272 4.48 -1.25 1.43
N GLY A 273 4.85 -2.44 0.92
CA GLY A 273 3.92 -3.54 0.67
C GLY A 273 3.26 -4.09 1.94
N TYR A 274 4.02 -4.27 3.02
CA TYR A 274 3.46 -4.71 4.30
C TYR A 274 2.56 -3.65 4.92
N THR A 275 2.95 -2.39 4.83
CA THR A 275 2.15 -1.25 5.29
C THR A 275 0.84 -1.13 4.51
N ALA A 276 0.87 -1.37 3.22
CA ALA A 276 -0.30 -1.31 2.34
C ALA A 276 -1.38 -2.33 2.71
N VAL A 277 -0.98 -3.52 3.22
CA VAL A 277 -1.91 -4.51 3.79
C VAL A 277 -2.72 -3.90 4.94
N LEU A 278 -2.04 -3.21 5.87
CA LEU A 278 -2.69 -2.55 7.01
C LEU A 278 -3.62 -1.43 6.54
N ILE A 279 -3.17 -0.63 5.56
CA ILE A 279 -3.97 0.46 4.98
C ILE A 279 -5.25 -0.08 4.35
N ALA A 280 -5.18 -1.16 3.57
CA ALA A 280 -6.34 -1.77 2.94
C ALA A 280 -7.35 -2.30 3.99
N LEU A 281 -6.87 -2.93 5.05
CA LEU A 281 -7.71 -3.44 6.14
C LEU A 281 -8.39 -2.30 6.92
N VAL A 282 -7.65 -1.26 7.30
CA VAL A 282 -8.20 -0.08 7.99
C VAL A 282 -9.21 0.66 7.12
N ALA A 283 -8.99 0.69 5.80
CA ALA A 283 -9.91 1.26 4.82
C ALA A 283 -11.13 0.35 4.51
N PHE A 284 -11.26 -0.82 5.14
CA PHE A 284 -12.31 -1.81 4.85
C PHE A 284 -12.40 -2.17 3.36
N ASN A 285 -11.25 -2.25 2.69
CA ASN A 285 -11.13 -2.53 1.26
C ASN A 285 -11.92 -1.56 0.34
N ASN A 286 -12.18 -0.35 0.83
CA ASN A 286 -12.80 0.71 0.05
C ASN A 286 -11.70 1.54 -0.65
N PRO A 287 -11.70 1.67 -1.99
CA PRO A 287 -10.65 2.39 -2.72
C PRO A 287 -10.48 3.86 -2.28
N ILE A 288 -11.59 4.56 -2.04
CA ILE A 288 -11.56 5.94 -1.55
C ILE A 288 -11.01 5.99 -0.12
N GLY A 289 -11.42 5.02 0.72
CA GLY A 289 -10.87 4.85 2.07
C GLY A 289 -9.37 4.62 2.07
N VAL A 290 -8.85 3.79 1.15
CA VAL A 290 -7.41 3.54 0.97
C VAL A 290 -6.65 4.84 0.71
N PHE A 291 -7.17 5.72 -0.13
CA PHE A 291 -6.56 7.02 -0.39
C PHE A 291 -6.39 7.83 0.90
N PHE A 292 -7.46 8.02 1.66
CA PHE A 292 -7.41 8.82 2.89
C PHE A 292 -6.52 8.19 3.97
N VAL A 293 -6.60 6.87 4.16
CA VAL A 293 -5.77 6.17 5.15
C VAL A 293 -4.29 6.20 4.76
N ALA A 294 -3.96 6.05 3.47
CA ALA A 294 -2.59 6.15 2.99
C ALA A 294 -2.00 7.55 3.16
N VAL A 295 -2.79 8.61 2.87
CA VAL A 295 -2.36 10.00 3.09
C VAL A 295 -2.16 10.27 4.58
N LEU A 296 -3.06 9.80 5.45
CA LEU A 296 -2.92 9.93 6.89
C LEU A 296 -1.65 9.22 7.40
N TYR A 297 -1.42 7.98 6.93
CA TYR A 297 -0.22 7.23 7.28
C TYR A 297 1.06 7.95 6.84
N ALA A 298 1.09 8.45 5.60
CA ALA A 298 2.22 9.21 5.08
C ALA A 298 2.46 10.51 5.88
N ALA A 299 1.40 11.22 6.27
CA ALA A 299 1.51 12.39 7.13
C ALA A 299 2.14 12.04 8.49
N MET A 300 1.72 10.92 9.10
CA MET A 300 2.34 10.43 10.33
C MET A 300 3.82 10.11 10.16
N GLN A 301 4.22 9.49 9.04
CA GLN A 301 5.63 9.22 8.75
C GLN A 301 6.46 10.50 8.54
N VAL A 302 5.89 11.54 7.89
CA VAL A 302 6.57 12.84 7.71
C VAL A 302 6.77 13.53 9.05
N GLY A 303 5.74 13.56 9.90
CA GLY A 303 5.82 14.09 11.26
C GLY A 303 6.85 13.35 12.11
N ALA A 304 6.85 12.00 12.07
CA ALA A 304 7.83 11.16 12.75
C ALA A 304 9.28 11.47 12.32
N SER A 305 9.48 11.61 11.01
CA SER A 305 10.80 11.94 10.47
C SER A 305 11.29 13.33 10.92
N SER A 306 10.36 14.27 11.16
CA SER A 306 10.69 15.59 11.72
C SER A 306 11.11 15.51 13.19
N MET A 307 10.38 14.74 14.01
CA MET A 307 10.76 14.48 15.41
C MET A 307 12.12 13.78 15.50
N GLN A 308 12.35 12.77 14.68
CA GLN A 308 13.62 12.04 14.69
C GLN A 308 14.80 12.91 14.35
N ARG A 309 14.69 13.80 13.34
CA ARG A 309 15.79 14.70 12.95
C ARG A 309 16.12 15.76 13.98
N GLN A 310 15.15 16.23 14.76
CA GLN A 310 15.35 17.38 15.66
C GLN A 310 15.53 17.00 17.12
N LEU A 311 14.87 15.92 17.59
CA LEU A 311 14.94 15.47 18.98
C LEU A 311 15.62 14.10 19.15
N GLY A 312 16.02 13.44 18.05
CA GLY A 312 16.56 12.09 18.11
C GLY A 312 15.53 11.02 18.51
N VAL A 313 14.24 11.36 18.61
CA VAL A 313 13.18 10.40 18.95
C VAL A 313 13.02 9.40 17.81
N PRO A 314 13.21 8.08 18.05
CA PRO A 314 13.16 7.09 16.98
C PRO A 314 11.81 7.08 16.25
N SER A 315 11.84 7.11 14.92
CA SER A 315 10.62 7.02 14.08
C SER A 315 9.86 5.70 14.30
N ALA A 316 10.51 4.68 14.84
CA ALA A 316 9.90 3.41 15.25
C ALA A 316 8.72 3.61 16.22
N ILE A 317 8.74 4.65 17.07
CA ILE A 317 7.63 4.99 17.97
C ILE A 317 6.35 5.21 17.17
N VAL A 318 6.42 5.92 16.06
CA VAL A 318 5.24 6.17 15.22
C VAL A 318 4.74 4.87 14.58
N ASN A 319 5.63 3.98 14.18
CA ASN A 319 5.23 2.66 13.67
C ASN A 319 4.51 1.83 14.75
N ILE A 320 4.96 1.89 16.01
CA ILE A 320 4.27 1.25 17.15
C ILE A 320 2.88 1.87 17.34
N LEU A 321 2.77 3.19 17.31
CA LEU A 321 1.48 3.89 17.46
C LEU A 321 0.51 3.57 16.32
N ILE A 322 1.01 3.47 15.10
CA ILE A 322 0.19 3.05 13.95
C ILE A 322 -0.30 1.60 14.15
N GLY A 323 0.59 0.69 14.56
CA GLY A 323 0.22 -0.68 14.91
C GLY A 323 -0.87 -0.73 15.98
N LEU A 324 -0.74 0.08 17.03
CA LEU A 324 -1.73 0.22 18.10
C LEU A 324 -3.08 0.69 17.56
N VAL A 325 -3.11 1.74 16.72
CA VAL A 325 -4.32 2.24 16.07
C VAL A 325 -5.01 1.14 15.25
N VAL A 326 -4.24 0.40 14.44
CA VAL A 326 -4.78 -0.71 13.64
C VAL A 326 -5.41 -1.78 14.53
N VAL A 327 -4.72 -2.20 15.59
CA VAL A 327 -5.24 -3.20 16.55
C VAL A 327 -6.52 -2.70 17.22
N LEU A 328 -6.58 -1.43 17.62
CA LEU A 328 -7.77 -0.85 18.24
C LEU A 328 -8.96 -0.75 17.27
N ILE A 329 -8.71 -0.38 16.01
CA ILE A 329 -9.77 -0.31 14.97
C ILE A 329 -10.32 -1.73 14.68
N LEU A 330 -9.44 -2.69 14.44
CA LEU A 330 -9.85 -4.07 14.14
C LEU A 330 -10.48 -4.75 15.36
N GLY A 331 -9.93 -4.52 16.56
CA GLY A 331 -10.48 -5.04 17.82
C GLY A 331 -11.89 -4.54 18.06
N ARG A 332 -12.16 -3.25 17.82
CA ARG A 332 -13.50 -2.67 17.91
C ARG A 332 -14.53 -3.42 17.03
N GLU A 333 -14.16 -3.71 15.79
CA GLU A 333 -15.03 -4.45 14.85
C GLU A 333 -15.40 -5.84 15.39
N LEU A 334 -14.42 -6.56 15.96
CA LEU A 334 -14.64 -7.87 16.57
C LEU A 334 -15.61 -7.80 17.75
N PHE A 335 -15.49 -6.77 18.61
CA PHE A 335 -16.42 -6.55 19.73
C PHE A 335 -17.83 -6.26 19.25
N HIS A 336 -18.00 -5.44 18.20
CA HIS A 336 -19.30 -5.15 17.63
C HIS A 336 -19.95 -6.38 16.96
N PHE A 337 -19.14 -7.21 16.30
CA PHE A 337 -19.62 -8.44 15.67
C PHE A 337 -20.13 -9.45 16.71
N LYS A 338 -19.36 -9.70 17.79
CA LYS A 338 -19.79 -10.55 18.90
C LYS A 338 -21.08 -10.07 19.56
N LYS A 339 -21.22 -8.76 19.76
CA LYS A 339 -22.41 -8.15 20.37
C LYS A 339 -23.65 -8.28 19.48
N ARG A 340 -23.49 -8.27 18.15
CA ARG A 340 -24.59 -8.55 17.19
C ARG A 340 -25.02 -10.01 17.23
N GLN A 341 -24.09 -10.97 17.24
CA GLN A 341 -24.41 -12.39 17.34
C GLN A 341 -25.12 -12.73 18.65
N ALA A 342 -24.66 -12.16 19.78
CA ALA A 342 -25.31 -12.36 21.08
C ALA A 342 -26.74 -11.82 21.15
N LYS A 343 -27.08 -10.77 20.38
CA LYS A 343 -28.45 -10.25 20.27
C LYS A 343 -29.36 -11.10 19.40
N VAL A 344 -28.84 -11.66 18.31
CA VAL A 344 -29.60 -12.57 17.43
C VAL A 344 -29.86 -13.89 18.12
N GLY A 345 -28.91 -14.43 18.88
CA GLY A 345 -29.11 -15.67 19.66
C GLY A 345 -30.09 -15.54 20.84
N LYS A 346 -30.30 -14.32 21.38
CA LYS A 346 -31.28 -14.05 22.43
C LYS A 346 -32.69 -13.75 21.89
N GLY A 347 -32.83 -13.37 20.62
CA GLY A 347 -34.12 -13.10 19.98
C GLY A 347 -34.77 -14.34 19.30
N GLY A 348 -34.08 -15.47 19.24
CA GLY A 348 -34.58 -16.71 18.69
C GLY A 348 -35.23 -17.69 19.69
N ASN A 349 -35.28 -17.28 20.97
CA ASN A 349 -35.89 -18.08 22.04
C ASN A 349 -37.12 -17.37 22.69
N ALA A 350 -37.79 -16.50 21.95
CA ALA A 350 -39.06 -15.88 22.39
C ALA A 350 -40.18 -16.21 21.40
#